data_c0f13e60f060282871417ba8402870e9
#
_entry.id   c0f13e60f060282871417ba8402870e9
#
_cell.length_a   1.000
_cell.length_b   1.000
_cell.length_c   1.000
_cell.angle_alpha   90.00
_cell.angle_beta   90.00
_cell.angle_gamma   90.00
#
_symmetry.space_group_name_H-M   'P 1'
#
loop_
_entity.id
_entity.type
_entity.pdbx_description
1 polymer ?
#
loop_
_entity_poly.entity_id
_entity_poly.type
_entity_poly.pdbx_seq_one_letter_code
_entity_poly.pdbx_strand_id
1 'polypeptide(L)'
;SLQRLLIGGVDYGHLTLTRFFALHAGVLPGLLVLMIVGHVYLFRRHGVTTANTKDAPDGMFWPEQVLRDGVASLAVMLAVLAVVWATGGADLGAPADPTEPYAAARPEWYFLFLFQWLKYFPAGLEVVGAHLVPGLVFTVLAAMPIIARWRWGHRFNLATLAALLVTMAGLTRLAMIQDGADPEYAAATAESHAQAERMDILVTAQHGIPAAGGLALLRADPLTQGPRIFSTHCSGCHRVDGLDGLGGTPTDTQSAPDLAGFGSRAWLEGMLDPEQFGSPAYFGGTSHRRGAMSRVVERRIANYDDSQVAQLQRVIKALSAEAQLPSQALLDASDSREIEQRRLDMRSE
;
A
#
# COMPACT_ATOMS: atom_id res chain seq x y z
N SER A 1 -7.85 -27.90 -18.71
CA SER A 1 -9.18 -27.39 -18.29
C SER A 1 -9.40 -25.98 -18.82
N LEU A 2 -10.65 -25.56 -18.95
CA LEU A 2 -11.01 -24.19 -19.37
C LEU A 2 -10.35 -23.12 -18.45
N GLN A 3 -10.26 -23.40 -17.15
CA GLN A 3 -9.59 -22.56 -16.18
C GLN A 3 -8.13 -22.28 -16.59
N ARG A 4 -7.33 -23.31 -16.92
CA ARG A 4 -5.94 -23.14 -17.37
C ARG A 4 -5.82 -22.31 -18.65
N LEU A 5 -6.80 -22.46 -19.55
CA LEU A 5 -6.86 -21.64 -20.76
C LEU A 5 -7.10 -20.17 -20.42
N LEU A 6 -8.03 -19.88 -19.49
CA LEU A 6 -8.36 -18.51 -19.10
C LEU A 6 -7.22 -17.84 -18.33
N ILE A 7 -6.67 -18.50 -17.29
CA ILE A 7 -5.59 -17.94 -16.48
C ILE A 7 -4.21 -17.97 -17.16
N GLY A 8 -4.06 -18.76 -18.23
CA GLY A 8 -2.81 -18.80 -19.00
C GLY A 8 -1.75 -19.74 -18.47
N GLY A 9 -2.08 -20.62 -17.50
CA GLY A 9 -1.13 -21.52 -16.86
C GLY A 9 -1.74 -22.39 -15.80
N VAL A 10 -0.91 -22.97 -14.95
CA VAL A 10 -1.34 -23.76 -13.79
C VAL A 10 -1.70 -22.80 -12.63
N ASP A 11 -0.94 -21.72 -12.49
CA ASP A 11 -1.07 -20.70 -11.46
C ASP A 11 -1.28 -19.31 -12.05
N TYR A 12 -1.73 -18.37 -11.22
CA TYR A 12 -1.85 -16.95 -11.59
C TYR A 12 -0.46 -16.34 -11.81
N GLY A 13 -0.31 -15.61 -12.91
CA GLY A 13 0.97 -15.04 -13.28
C GLY A 13 0.86 -13.95 -14.33
N HIS A 14 1.98 -13.63 -14.95
CA HIS A 14 2.07 -12.58 -15.98
C HIS A 14 1.11 -12.80 -17.16
N LEU A 15 0.97 -14.04 -17.62
CA LEU A 15 0.01 -14.37 -18.71
C LEU A 15 -1.45 -14.16 -18.28
N THR A 16 -1.78 -14.40 -17.03
CA THR A 16 -3.12 -14.10 -16.49
C THR A 16 -3.40 -12.61 -16.60
N LEU A 17 -2.51 -11.80 -16.08
CA LEU A 17 -2.64 -10.34 -16.11
C LEU A 17 -2.78 -9.82 -17.54
N THR A 18 -1.91 -10.25 -18.45
CA THR A 18 -1.94 -9.84 -19.86
C THR A 18 -3.26 -10.21 -20.56
N ARG A 19 -3.78 -11.42 -20.31
CA ARG A 19 -5.05 -11.87 -20.90
C ARG A 19 -6.24 -11.10 -20.38
N PHE A 20 -6.32 -10.92 -19.07
CA PHE A 20 -7.41 -10.14 -18.47
C PHE A 20 -7.34 -8.67 -18.84
N PHE A 21 -6.15 -8.09 -18.95
CA PHE A 21 -5.96 -6.74 -19.47
C PHE A 21 -6.44 -6.63 -20.92
N ALA A 22 -6.04 -7.54 -21.81
CA ALA A 22 -6.48 -7.54 -23.22
C ALA A 22 -8.00 -7.72 -23.34
N LEU A 23 -8.60 -8.57 -22.49
CA LEU A 23 -10.05 -8.75 -22.44
C LEU A 23 -10.74 -7.44 -22.00
N HIS A 24 -10.29 -6.86 -20.89
CA HIS A 24 -10.92 -5.67 -20.27
C HIS A 24 -10.71 -4.40 -21.09
N ALA A 25 -9.49 -4.14 -21.55
CA ALA A 25 -9.14 -2.92 -22.27
C ALA A 25 -9.40 -2.97 -23.78
N GLY A 26 -9.48 -4.18 -24.37
CA GLY A 26 -9.65 -4.38 -25.80
C GLY A 26 -10.98 -5.01 -26.18
N VAL A 27 -11.17 -6.27 -25.79
CA VAL A 27 -12.31 -7.09 -26.26
C VAL A 27 -13.65 -6.56 -25.75
N LEU A 28 -13.77 -6.26 -24.46
CA LEU A 28 -15.04 -5.77 -23.88
C LEU A 28 -15.42 -4.38 -24.40
N PRO A 29 -14.55 -3.38 -24.48
CA PRO A 29 -14.88 -2.11 -25.12
C PRO A 29 -15.22 -2.26 -26.61
N GLY A 30 -14.48 -3.09 -27.35
CA GLY A 30 -14.76 -3.36 -28.75
C GLY A 30 -16.14 -3.99 -28.94
N LEU A 31 -16.51 -4.96 -28.11
CA LEU A 31 -17.85 -5.57 -28.11
C LEU A 31 -18.94 -4.54 -27.77
N LEU A 32 -18.70 -3.67 -26.78
CA LEU A 32 -19.64 -2.61 -26.42
C LEU A 32 -19.88 -1.67 -27.59
N VAL A 33 -18.83 -1.22 -28.29
CA VAL A 33 -18.95 -0.38 -29.48
C VAL A 33 -19.77 -1.10 -30.57
N LEU A 34 -19.50 -2.37 -30.82
CA LEU A 34 -20.26 -3.18 -31.80
C LEU A 34 -21.75 -3.25 -31.42
N MET A 35 -22.04 -3.47 -30.13
CA MET A 35 -23.43 -3.50 -29.64
C MET A 35 -24.11 -2.14 -29.78
N ILE A 36 -23.41 -1.02 -29.53
CA ILE A 36 -23.94 0.33 -29.74
C ILE A 36 -24.27 0.55 -31.24
N VAL A 37 -23.37 0.16 -32.14
CA VAL A 37 -23.61 0.25 -33.59
C VAL A 37 -24.84 -0.55 -33.99
N GLY A 38 -24.94 -1.79 -33.50
CA GLY A 38 -26.14 -2.63 -33.73
C GLY A 38 -27.41 -2.00 -33.17
N HIS A 39 -27.34 -1.43 -31.96
CA HIS A 39 -28.47 -0.74 -31.33
C HIS A 39 -28.95 0.48 -32.15
N VAL A 40 -28.01 1.31 -32.57
CA VAL A 40 -28.33 2.49 -33.43
C VAL A 40 -28.86 2.05 -34.78
N TYR A 41 -28.34 0.98 -35.38
CA TYR A 41 -28.89 0.42 -36.61
C TYR A 41 -30.35 -0.03 -36.43
N LEU A 42 -30.67 -0.77 -35.39
CA LEU A 42 -32.04 -1.23 -35.08
C LEU A 42 -32.97 -0.03 -34.82
N PHE A 43 -32.50 0.95 -34.05
CA PHE A 43 -33.22 2.18 -33.81
C PHE A 43 -33.59 2.88 -35.14
N ARG A 44 -32.63 3.05 -36.04
CA ARG A 44 -32.88 3.67 -37.35
C ARG A 44 -33.83 2.86 -38.25
N ARG A 45 -33.76 1.53 -38.14
CA ARG A 45 -34.61 0.63 -38.93
C ARG A 45 -36.07 0.59 -38.46
N HIS A 46 -36.28 0.62 -37.14
CA HIS A 46 -37.60 0.42 -36.53
C HIS A 46 -38.25 1.72 -36.04
N GLY A 47 -37.51 2.80 -35.97
CA GLY A 47 -37.95 4.08 -35.41
C GLY A 47 -38.14 4.06 -33.90
N VAL A 48 -38.64 5.13 -33.33
CA VAL A 48 -38.97 5.28 -31.90
C VAL A 48 -40.47 5.13 -31.72
N THR A 49 -40.89 4.21 -30.85
CA THR A 49 -42.27 4.12 -30.38
C THR A 49 -42.37 4.78 -29.02
N THR A 50 -42.98 5.95 -28.94
CA THR A 50 -43.27 6.61 -27.68
C THR A 50 -44.66 6.30 -27.18
N ALA A 51 -44.81 6.10 -25.87
CA ALA A 51 -46.05 5.63 -25.27
C ALA A 51 -47.20 6.66 -25.33
N ASN A 52 -46.92 7.93 -25.62
CA ASN A 52 -47.93 9.00 -25.57
C ASN A 52 -47.56 10.16 -26.51
N THR A 53 -47.91 10.02 -27.81
CA THR A 53 -47.55 11.02 -28.82
C THR A 53 -48.71 11.90 -29.27
N LYS A 54 -49.93 11.66 -28.76
CA LYS A 54 -51.12 12.32 -29.35
C LYS A 54 -51.19 13.83 -29.02
N ASP A 55 -50.54 14.31 -27.98
CA ASP A 55 -50.65 15.69 -27.51
C ASP A 55 -49.29 16.43 -27.31
N ALA A 56 -48.16 15.80 -27.68
CA ALA A 56 -46.85 16.42 -27.54
C ALA A 56 -46.46 17.11 -28.87
N PRO A 57 -46.09 18.41 -28.85
CA PRO A 57 -45.60 19.07 -30.04
C PRO A 57 -44.28 18.43 -30.49
N ASP A 58 -44.14 18.23 -31.81
CA ASP A 58 -42.91 17.75 -32.39
C ASP A 58 -41.79 18.82 -32.23
N GLY A 59 -40.67 18.43 -31.65
CA GLY A 59 -39.47 19.27 -31.55
C GLY A 59 -38.52 18.99 -32.72
N MET A 60 -37.79 20.03 -33.16
CA MET A 60 -36.77 19.85 -34.20
C MET A 60 -35.50 19.22 -33.59
N PHE A 61 -35.00 18.14 -34.22
CA PHE A 61 -33.77 17.52 -33.79
C PHE A 61 -32.57 18.53 -33.91
N TRP A 62 -32.49 19.24 -35.02
CA TRP A 62 -31.51 20.27 -35.24
C TRP A 62 -32.21 21.65 -35.37
N PRO A 63 -31.74 22.69 -34.64
CA PRO A 63 -30.64 22.70 -33.69
C PRO A 63 -31.05 22.37 -32.25
N GLU A 64 -32.35 22.25 -31.95
CA GLU A 64 -32.87 22.29 -30.57
C GLU A 64 -32.41 21.11 -29.69
N GLN A 65 -32.66 19.87 -30.15
CA GLN A 65 -32.28 18.68 -29.37
C GLN A 65 -30.76 18.55 -29.29
N VAL A 66 -30.06 18.78 -30.40
CA VAL A 66 -28.57 18.72 -30.41
C VAL A 66 -27.94 19.73 -29.45
N LEU A 67 -28.53 20.95 -29.35
CA LEU A 67 -28.06 21.94 -28.40
C LEU A 67 -28.28 21.49 -26.94
N ARG A 68 -29.46 20.93 -26.63
CA ARG A 68 -29.76 20.40 -25.29
C ARG A 68 -28.82 19.26 -24.90
N ASP A 69 -28.59 18.32 -25.83
CA ASP A 69 -27.66 17.20 -25.60
C ASP A 69 -26.21 17.70 -25.46
N GLY A 70 -25.81 18.69 -26.24
CA GLY A 70 -24.50 19.33 -26.12
C GLY A 70 -24.30 20.04 -24.78
N VAL A 71 -25.30 20.80 -24.31
CA VAL A 71 -25.27 21.47 -23.01
C VAL A 71 -25.21 20.43 -21.88
N ALA A 72 -26.03 19.38 -21.94
CA ALA A 72 -26.01 18.31 -20.94
C ALA A 72 -24.66 17.57 -20.88
N SER A 73 -24.10 17.23 -22.06
CA SER A 73 -22.78 16.60 -22.15
C SER A 73 -21.66 17.49 -21.60
N LEU A 74 -21.70 18.78 -21.95
CA LEU A 74 -20.73 19.76 -21.42
C LEU A 74 -20.86 19.92 -19.90
N ALA A 75 -22.08 19.95 -19.38
CA ALA A 75 -22.31 20.05 -17.95
C ALA A 75 -21.73 18.82 -17.19
N VAL A 76 -21.90 17.60 -17.72
CA VAL A 76 -21.29 16.39 -17.15
C VAL A 76 -19.77 16.46 -17.20
N MET A 77 -19.21 16.83 -18.36
CA MET A 77 -17.74 17.00 -18.49
C MET A 77 -17.18 18.00 -17.50
N LEU A 78 -17.82 19.17 -17.39
CA LEU A 78 -17.40 20.21 -16.43
C LEU A 78 -17.53 19.73 -14.99
N ALA A 79 -18.58 18.98 -14.65
CA ALA A 79 -18.74 18.41 -13.31
C ALA A 79 -17.61 17.42 -13.00
N VAL A 80 -17.26 16.52 -13.95
CA VAL A 80 -16.14 15.58 -13.77
C VAL A 80 -14.81 16.32 -13.61
N LEU A 81 -14.54 17.31 -14.47
CA LEU A 81 -13.32 18.13 -14.38
C LEU A 81 -13.26 18.91 -13.07
N ALA A 82 -14.38 19.45 -12.60
CA ALA A 82 -14.44 20.16 -11.33
C ALA A 82 -14.14 19.24 -10.14
N VAL A 83 -14.66 18.00 -10.16
CA VAL A 83 -14.34 16.98 -9.14
C VAL A 83 -12.86 16.63 -9.18
N VAL A 84 -12.31 16.31 -10.37
CA VAL A 84 -10.88 15.97 -10.52
C VAL A 84 -9.99 17.12 -10.04
N TRP A 85 -10.35 18.36 -10.40
CA TRP A 85 -9.60 19.54 -9.95
C TRP A 85 -9.69 19.77 -8.43
N ALA A 86 -10.88 19.58 -7.85
CA ALA A 86 -11.11 19.77 -6.42
C ALA A 86 -10.44 18.67 -5.55
N THR A 87 -10.33 17.46 -6.07
CA THR A 87 -9.72 16.31 -5.36
C THR A 87 -8.23 16.12 -5.69
N GLY A 88 -7.68 16.84 -6.67
CA GLY A 88 -6.31 16.60 -7.15
C GLY A 88 -6.13 15.35 -8.01
N GLY A 89 -7.23 14.67 -8.33
CA GLY A 89 -7.23 13.38 -9.03
C GLY A 89 -7.27 12.18 -8.07
N ALA A 90 -6.89 11.02 -8.56
CA ALA A 90 -6.78 9.80 -7.75
C ALA A 90 -5.34 9.65 -7.25
N ASP A 91 -5.18 9.39 -5.97
CA ASP A 91 -3.88 9.10 -5.37
C ASP A 91 -3.31 7.79 -5.94
N LEU A 92 -2.04 7.80 -6.25
CA LEU A 92 -1.30 6.58 -6.59
C LEU A 92 -0.80 5.96 -5.29
N GLY A 93 -1.13 4.70 -5.08
CA GLY A 93 -0.60 3.92 -3.95
C GLY A 93 0.85 3.48 -4.18
N ALA A 94 1.37 2.70 -3.24
CA ALA A 94 2.67 2.07 -3.39
C ALA A 94 2.72 1.18 -4.65
N PRO A 95 3.91 0.98 -5.27
CA PRO A 95 4.08 0.04 -6.36
C PRO A 95 3.66 -1.37 -5.92
N ALA A 96 2.84 -2.03 -6.75
CA ALA A 96 2.39 -3.38 -6.45
C ALA A 96 3.55 -4.38 -6.41
N ASP A 97 3.67 -5.13 -5.33
CA ASP A 97 4.61 -6.25 -5.21
C ASP A 97 3.84 -7.58 -5.29
N PRO A 98 4.00 -8.36 -6.38
CA PRO A 98 3.29 -9.62 -6.53
C PRO A 98 3.79 -10.74 -5.60
N THR A 99 4.91 -10.52 -4.90
CA THR A 99 5.50 -11.50 -3.98
C THR A 99 5.08 -11.30 -2.54
N GLU A 100 4.46 -10.16 -2.21
CA GLU A 100 3.99 -9.84 -0.86
C GLU A 100 2.45 -9.81 -0.82
N PRO A 101 1.84 -10.38 0.24
CA PRO A 101 0.41 -10.22 0.48
C PRO A 101 0.11 -8.76 0.84
N TYR A 102 -0.97 -8.22 0.31
CA TYR A 102 -1.42 -6.87 0.63
C TYR A 102 -2.72 -6.91 1.44
N ALA A 103 -2.61 -6.80 2.75
CA ALA A 103 -3.75 -6.89 3.68
C ALA A 103 -4.78 -5.76 3.51
N ALA A 104 -4.34 -4.59 3.01
CA ALA A 104 -5.22 -3.45 2.73
C ALA A 104 -5.89 -3.50 1.34
N ALA A 105 -5.75 -4.60 0.57
CA ALA A 105 -6.42 -4.72 -0.72
C ALA A 105 -7.94 -4.65 -0.55
N ARG A 106 -8.54 -3.57 -1.08
CA ARG A 106 -9.99 -3.34 -1.13
C ARG A 106 -10.38 -2.87 -2.52
N PRO A 107 -11.55 -3.28 -3.00
CA PRO A 107 -12.09 -2.70 -4.21
C PRO A 107 -12.55 -1.25 -3.94
N GLU A 108 -12.76 -0.48 -5.01
CA GLU A 108 -13.36 0.83 -4.95
C GLU A 108 -14.72 0.81 -4.22
N TRP A 109 -15.12 1.94 -3.64
CA TRP A 109 -16.31 2.07 -2.79
C TRP A 109 -17.60 1.48 -3.39
N TYR A 110 -17.75 1.55 -4.72
CA TYR A 110 -18.93 1.03 -5.43
C TYR A 110 -18.94 -0.50 -5.57
N PHE A 111 -17.84 -1.20 -5.24
CA PHE A 111 -17.75 -2.66 -5.16
C PHE A 111 -17.58 -3.19 -3.73
N LEU A 112 -17.49 -2.32 -2.72
CA LEU A 112 -17.34 -2.74 -1.32
C LEU A 112 -18.47 -3.66 -0.85
N PHE A 113 -19.71 -3.42 -1.33
CA PHE A 113 -20.84 -4.30 -1.00
C PHE A 113 -20.62 -5.74 -1.47
N LEU A 114 -20.04 -5.92 -2.66
CA LEU A 114 -19.77 -7.25 -3.21
C LEU A 114 -18.62 -7.92 -2.45
N PHE A 115 -17.58 -7.17 -2.13
CA PHE A 115 -16.49 -7.65 -1.30
C PHE A 115 -16.97 -8.09 0.08
N GLN A 116 -17.82 -7.28 0.74
CA GLN A 116 -18.43 -7.62 2.02
C GLN A 116 -19.37 -8.83 1.91
N TRP A 117 -20.13 -8.92 0.86
CA TRP A 117 -20.99 -10.08 0.57
C TRP A 117 -20.18 -11.38 0.49
N LEU A 118 -19.05 -11.37 -0.21
CA LEU A 118 -18.21 -12.57 -0.39
C LEU A 118 -17.62 -13.08 0.93
N LYS A 119 -17.36 -12.21 1.92
CA LYS A 119 -16.87 -12.61 3.25
C LYS A 119 -17.81 -13.57 4.00
N TYR A 120 -19.10 -13.61 3.63
CA TYR A 120 -20.08 -14.52 4.28
C TYR A 120 -20.05 -15.95 3.73
N PHE A 121 -19.27 -16.22 2.69
CA PHE A 121 -19.17 -17.53 2.10
C PHE A 121 -17.83 -18.19 2.46
N PRO A 122 -17.85 -19.24 3.30
CA PRO A 122 -16.62 -19.96 3.63
C PRO A 122 -16.08 -20.73 2.42
N ALA A 123 -14.84 -21.19 2.52
CA ALA A 123 -14.20 -22.03 1.52
C ALA A 123 -15.11 -23.22 1.13
N GLY A 124 -15.31 -23.41 -0.17
CA GLY A 124 -16.24 -24.42 -0.74
C GLY A 124 -17.63 -23.88 -1.09
N LEU A 125 -18.09 -22.76 -0.55
CA LEU A 125 -19.34 -22.09 -0.94
C LEU A 125 -19.12 -20.81 -1.76
N GLU A 126 -17.90 -20.51 -2.13
CA GLU A 126 -17.51 -19.34 -2.92
C GLU A 126 -18.28 -19.26 -4.26
N VAL A 127 -18.50 -20.42 -4.90
CA VAL A 127 -19.27 -20.49 -6.16
C VAL A 127 -20.71 -20.01 -5.96
N VAL A 128 -21.30 -20.25 -4.80
CA VAL A 128 -22.66 -19.79 -4.48
C VAL A 128 -22.67 -18.27 -4.37
N GLY A 129 -21.73 -17.69 -3.58
CA GLY A 129 -21.64 -16.26 -3.35
C GLY A 129 -21.24 -15.47 -4.59
N ALA A 130 -20.29 -15.99 -5.36
CA ALA A 130 -19.70 -15.28 -6.50
C ALA A 130 -20.47 -15.47 -7.82
N HIS A 131 -21.18 -16.60 -8.00
CA HIS A 131 -21.81 -16.92 -9.29
C HIS A 131 -23.31 -17.17 -9.19
N LEU A 132 -23.76 -18.07 -8.29
CA LEU A 132 -25.17 -18.45 -8.25
C LEU A 132 -26.07 -17.30 -7.81
N VAL A 133 -25.77 -16.63 -6.71
CA VAL A 133 -26.61 -15.53 -6.21
C VAL A 133 -26.58 -14.31 -7.13
N PRO A 134 -25.42 -13.81 -7.59
CA PRO A 134 -25.40 -12.74 -8.59
C PRO A 134 -26.08 -13.14 -9.90
N GLY A 135 -25.88 -14.36 -10.37
CA GLY A 135 -26.56 -14.89 -11.57
C GLY A 135 -28.08 -14.90 -11.42
N LEU A 136 -28.58 -15.29 -10.24
CA LEU A 136 -30.01 -15.21 -9.95
C LEU A 136 -30.54 -13.78 -9.95
N VAL A 137 -29.79 -12.86 -9.31
CA VAL A 137 -30.13 -11.41 -9.30
C VAL A 137 -30.21 -10.88 -10.72
N PHE A 138 -29.21 -11.15 -11.57
CA PHE A 138 -29.23 -10.74 -12.98
C PHE A 138 -30.40 -11.38 -13.76
N THR A 139 -30.73 -12.63 -13.48
CA THR A 139 -31.88 -13.32 -14.11
C THR A 139 -33.18 -12.62 -13.74
N VAL A 140 -33.38 -12.27 -12.47
CA VAL A 140 -34.58 -11.54 -12.01
C VAL A 140 -34.65 -10.16 -12.67
N LEU A 141 -33.52 -9.42 -12.72
CA LEU A 141 -33.45 -8.11 -13.39
C LEU A 141 -33.81 -8.24 -14.90
N ALA A 142 -33.26 -9.22 -15.57
CA ALA A 142 -33.58 -9.48 -16.98
C ALA A 142 -35.06 -9.89 -17.21
N ALA A 143 -35.66 -10.56 -16.23
CA ALA A 143 -37.05 -10.96 -16.28
C ALA A 143 -38.04 -9.83 -15.91
N MET A 144 -37.61 -8.71 -15.38
CA MET A 144 -38.47 -7.59 -14.93
C MET A 144 -39.49 -7.11 -15.98
N PRO A 145 -39.18 -7.02 -17.29
CA PRO A 145 -40.18 -6.66 -18.32
C PRO A 145 -41.31 -7.68 -18.44
N ILE A 146 -41.01 -8.96 -18.21
CA ILE A 146 -41.99 -10.06 -18.24
C ILE A 146 -42.84 -10.03 -16.96
N ILE A 147 -42.17 -9.88 -15.80
CA ILE A 147 -42.81 -9.80 -14.48
C ILE A 147 -43.75 -8.61 -14.42
N ALA A 148 -43.39 -7.49 -15.03
CA ALA A 148 -44.21 -6.28 -15.06
C ALA A 148 -45.59 -6.48 -15.72
N ARG A 149 -45.78 -7.53 -16.50
CA ARG A 149 -47.08 -7.87 -17.11
C ARG A 149 -48.12 -8.41 -16.11
N TRP A 150 -47.67 -8.84 -14.93
CA TRP A 150 -48.54 -9.33 -13.88
C TRP A 150 -49.14 -8.16 -13.09
N ARG A 151 -50.31 -8.38 -12.53
CA ARG A 151 -51.06 -7.38 -11.74
C ARG A 151 -50.22 -6.72 -10.64
N TRP A 152 -49.29 -7.46 -9.99
CA TRP A 152 -48.38 -7.00 -8.93
C TRP A 152 -46.94 -6.84 -9.43
N GLY A 153 -46.66 -7.14 -10.67
CA GLY A 153 -45.29 -7.20 -11.20
C GLY A 153 -44.52 -5.88 -11.08
N HIS A 154 -45.17 -4.75 -11.31
CA HIS A 154 -44.55 -3.46 -11.15
C HIS A 154 -44.09 -3.18 -9.69
N ARG A 155 -44.96 -3.50 -8.72
CA ARG A 155 -44.64 -3.35 -7.29
C ARG A 155 -43.52 -4.31 -6.88
N PHE A 156 -43.53 -5.54 -7.37
CA PHE A 156 -42.48 -6.52 -7.17
C PHE A 156 -41.15 -5.99 -7.70
N ASN A 157 -41.10 -5.46 -8.92
CA ASN A 157 -39.91 -4.91 -9.52
C ASN A 157 -39.33 -3.74 -8.69
N LEU A 158 -40.18 -2.80 -8.28
CA LEU A 158 -39.79 -1.68 -7.41
C LEU A 158 -39.27 -2.17 -6.06
N ALA A 159 -39.92 -3.13 -5.43
CA ALA A 159 -39.49 -3.72 -4.17
C ALA A 159 -38.12 -4.42 -4.32
N THR A 160 -37.90 -5.15 -5.39
CA THR A 160 -36.64 -5.83 -5.71
C THR A 160 -35.51 -4.81 -5.89
N LEU A 161 -35.73 -3.74 -6.67
CA LEU A 161 -34.74 -2.69 -6.85
C LEU A 161 -34.42 -1.97 -5.53
N ALA A 162 -35.46 -1.64 -4.75
CA ALA A 162 -35.28 -1.01 -3.43
C ALA A 162 -34.50 -1.94 -2.48
N ALA A 163 -34.84 -3.23 -2.44
CA ALA A 163 -34.13 -4.21 -1.62
C ALA A 163 -32.65 -4.35 -2.04
N LEU A 164 -32.36 -4.39 -3.34
CA LEU A 164 -30.97 -4.40 -3.82
C LEU A 164 -30.21 -3.16 -3.41
N LEU A 165 -30.79 -1.96 -3.60
CA LEU A 165 -30.13 -0.71 -3.22
C LEU A 165 -29.87 -0.62 -1.70
N VAL A 166 -30.85 -1.01 -0.88
CA VAL A 166 -30.69 -1.05 0.59
C VAL A 166 -29.63 -2.05 0.99
N THR A 167 -29.60 -3.23 0.38
CA THR A 167 -28.60 -4.26 0.65
C THR A 167 -27.20 -3.77 0.24
N MET A 168 -27.04 -3.17 -0.95
CA MET A 168 -25.78 -2.60 -1.40
C MET A 168 -25.29 -1.51 -0.44
N ALA A 169 -26.15 -0.56 -0.08
CA ALA A 169 -25.80 0.51 0.85
C ALA A 169 -25.44 -0.01 2.25
N GLY A 170 -26.23 -0.98 2.75
CA GLY A 170 -25.99 -1.62 4.04
C GLY A 170 -24.67 -2.38 4.10
N LEU A 171 -24.37 -3.19 3.08
CA LEU A 171 -23.10 -3.94 2.99
C LEU A 171 -21.91 -3.00 2.80
N THR A 172 -22.02 -1.96 1.98
CA THR A 172 -20.96 -0.94 1.85
C THR A 172 -20.70 -0.27 3.20
N ARG A 173 -21.73 0.17 3.89
CA ARG A 173 -21.60 0.79 5.23
C ARG A 173 -20.95 -0.16 6.23
N LEU A 174 -21.35 -1.42 6.22
CA LEU A 174 -20.78 -2.43 7.11
C LEU A 174 -19.29 -2.69 6.82
N ALA A 175 -18.91 -2.77 5.53
CA ALA A 175 -17.51 -2.87 5.13
C ALA A 175 -16.68 -1.70 5.67
N MET A 176 -17.15 -0.46 5.47
CA MET A 176 -16.46 0.74 5.97
C MET A 176 -16.30 0.76 7.49
N ILE A 177 -17.31 0.28 8.24
CA ILE A 177 -17.24 0.20 9.71
C ILE A 177 -16.21 -0.86 10.13
N GLN A 178 -16.21 -2.03 9.49
CA GLN A 178 -15.28 -3.10 9.81
C GLN A 178 -13.84 -2.72 9.47
N ASP A 179 -13.60 -2.15 8.29
CA ASP A 179 -12.27 -1.71 7.88
C ASP A 179 -11.75 -0.58 8.79
N GLY A 180 -12.62 0.34 9.24
CA GLY A 180 -12.25 1.38 10.19
C GLY A 180 -11.91 0.88 11.60
N ALA A 181 -12.35 -0.33 11.95
CA ALA A 181 -12.07 -0.97 13.24
C ALA A 181 -10.93 -2.01 13.15
N ASP A 182 -10.42 -2.29 11.96
CA ASP A 182 -9.40 -3.32 11.71
C ASP A 182 -7.98 -2.72 11.81
N PRO A 183 -7.21 -3.06 12.86
CA PRO A 183 -5.87 -2.52 13.05
C PRO A 183 -4.89 -3.03 11.99
N GLU A 184 -5.07 -4.22 11.43
CA GLU A 184 -4.22 -4.75 10.38
C GLU A 184 -4.43 -3.99 9.08
N TYR A 185 -5.68 -3.69 8.73
CA TYR A 185 -6.02 -2.85 7.60
C TYR A 185 -5.45 -1.43 7.74
N ALA A 186 -5.58 -0.82 8.93
CA ALA A 186 -5.06 0.50 9.20
C ALA A 186 -3.52 0.55 9.08
N ALA A 187 -2.82 -0.44 9.63
CA ALA A 187 -1.36 -0.54 9.54
C ALA A 187 -0.89 -0.75 8.09
N ALA A 188 -1.52 -1.66 7.34
CA ALA A 188 -1.18 -1.93 5.94
C ALA A 188 -1.45 -0.70 5.04
N THR A 189 -2.51 0.05 5.32
CA THR A 189 -2.82 1.29 4.60
C THR A 189 -1.78 2.38 4.91
N ALA A 190 -1.42 2.55 6.18
CA ALA A 190 -0.38 3.51 6.60
C ALA A 190 0.98 3.17 5.96
N GLU A 191 1.36 1.90 5.93
CA GLU A 191 2.59 1.44 5.27
C GLU A 191 2.55 1.73 3.77
N SER A 192 1.43 1.45 3.09
CA SER A 192 1.27 1.74 1.65
C SER A 192 1.42 3.24 1.35
N HIS A 193 0.85 4.11 2.18
CA HIS A 193 1.02 5.56 2.04
C HIS A 193 2.47 5.98 2.26
N ALA A 194 3.13 5.48 3.28
CA ALA A 194 4.54 5.78 3.54
C ALA A 194 5.46 5.32 2.38
N GLN A 195 5.17 4.16 1.79
CA GLN A 195 5.90 3.68 0.61
C GLN A 195 5.62 4.54 -0.63
N ALA A 196 4.38 5.02 -0.82
CA ALA A 196 4.05 5.93 -1.91
C ALA A 196 4.79 7.26 -1.78
N GLU A 197 4.77 7.89 -0.60
CA GLU A 197 5.54 9.10 -0.31
C GLU A 197 7.05 8.90 -0.52
N ARG A 198 7.57 7.76 -0.05
CA ARG A 198 8.99 7.42 -0.26
C ARG A 198 9.32 7.25 -1.73
N MET A 199 8.41 6.66 -2.51
CA MET A 199 8.55 6.50 -3.95
C MET A 199 8.68 7.85 -4.65
N ASP A 200 7.86 8.83 -4.31
CA ASP A 200 7.92 10.18 -4.90
C ASP A 200 9.29 10.84 -4.68
N ILE A 201 9.86 10.66 -3.48
CA ILE A 201 11.20 11.15 -3.18
C ILE A 201 12.25 10.44 -4.05
N LEU A 202 12.18 9.11 -4.17
CA LEU A 202 13.15 8.32 -4.95
C LEU A 202 13.06 8.63 -6.45
N VAL A 203 11.84 8.73 -6.99
CA VAL A 203 11.60 9.06 -8.40
C VAL A 203 12.10 10.46 -8.72
N THR A 204 11.85 11.42 -7.82
CA THR A 204 12.33 12.81 -7.98
C THR A 204 13.87 12.86 -7.96
N ALA A 205 14.51 12.16 -7.02
CA ALA A 205 15.96 12.11 -6.91
C ALA A 205 16.66 11.47 -8.13
N GLN A 206 16.01 10.49 -8.77
CA GLN A 206 16.53 9.81 -9.95
C GLN A 206 16.04 10.40 -11.29
N HIS A 207 15.26 11.49 -11.25
CA HIS A 207 14.68 12.15 -12.43
C HIS A 207 13.78 11.21 -13.25
N GLY A 208 13.11 10.26 -12.62
CA GLY A 208 12.13 9.38 -13.26
C GLY A 208 12.10 7.96 -12.72
N ILE A 209 11.19 7.16 -13.27
CA ILE A 209 11.04 5.74 -12.94
C ILE A 209 11.97 4.94 -13.85
N PRO A 210 12.86 4.08 -13.31
CA PRO A 210 13.74 3.25 -14.11
C PRO A 210 12.98 2.20 -14.94
N ALA A 211 13.63 1.66 -15.98
CA ALA A 211 13.02 0.62 -16.82
C ALA A 211 12.62 -0.65 -16.05
N ALA A 212 13.26 -0.90 -14.89
CA ALA A 212 12.91 -2.00 -13.99
C ALA A 212 11.62 -1.74 -13.17
N GLY A 213 11.04 -0.56 -13.28
CA GLY A 213 9.81 -0.15 -12.58
C GLY A 213 10.05 0.46 -11.21
N GLY A 214 9.00 1.08 -10.64
CA GLY A 214 9.05 1.74 -9.34
C GLY A 214 9.39 0.80 -8.18
N LEU A 215 8.91 -0.44 -8.22
CA LEU A 215 9.21 -1.44 -7.20
C LEU A 215 10.72 -1.68 -7.02
N ALA A 216 11.50 -1.59 -8.10
CA ALA A 216 12.95 -1.75 -8.02
C ALA A 216 13.62 -0.65 -7.19
N LEU A 217 13.06 0.57 -7.18
CA LEU A 217 13.54 1.66 -6.34
C LEU A 217 13.33 1.38 -4.86
N LEU A 218 12.12 0.95 -4.48
CA LEU A 218 11.82 0.59 -3.08
C LEU A 218 12.64 -0.61 -2.59
N ARG A 219 12.85 -1.60 -3.45
CA ARG A 219 13.67 -2.79 -3.12
C ARG A 219 15.16 -2.46 -2.98
N ALA A 220 15.63 -1.41 -3.63
CA ALA A 220 17.01 -0.93 -3.50
C ALA A 220 17.17 0.15 -2.40
N ASP A 221 16.08 0.67 -1.85
CA ASP A 221 16.12 1.75 -0.89
C ASP A 221 16.46 1.26 0.53
N PRO A 222 17.58 1.69 1.14
CA PRO A 222 17.97 1.28 2.49
C PRO A 222 16.95 1.67 3.57
N LEU A 223 16.24 2.79 3.41
CA LEU A 223 15.25 3.24 4.40
C LEU A 223 13.98 2.39 4.38
N THR A 224 13.62 1.85 3.23
CA THR A 224 12.48 0.93 3.10
C THR A 224 12.87 -0.50 3.49
N GLN A 225 14.03 -0.98 3.05
CA GLN A 225 14.44 -2.36 3.27
C GLN A 225 15.13 -2.60 4.62
N GLY A 226 15.82 -1.59 5.16
CA GLY A 226 16.57 -1.71 6.40
C GLY A 226 15.77 -2.25 7.57
N PRO A 227 14.61 -1.68 7.92
CA PRO A 227 13.75 -2.17 8.99
C PRO A 227 13.28 -3.62 8.78
N ARG A 228 12.93 -3.99 7.56
CA ARG A 228 12.48 -5.34 7.20
C ARG A 228 13.60 -6.38 7.31
N ILE A 229 14.80 -6.04 6.80
CA ILE A 229 15.99 -6.88 6.91
C ILE A 229 16.38 -7.04 8.39
N PHE A 230 16.34 -5.95 9.15
CA PHE A 230 16.63 -5.98 10.57
C PHE A 230 15.66 -6.90 11.32
N SER A 231 14.36 -6.70 11.13
CA SER A 231 13.32 -7.53 11.77
C SER A 231 13.48 -9.01 11.44
N THR A 232 13.82 -9.34 10.19
CA THR A 232 13.92 -10.73 9.74
C THR A 232 15.21 -11.42 10.20
N HIS A 233 16.34 -10.69 10.20
CA HIS A 233 17.66 -11.30 10.36
C HIS A 233 18.41 -10.87 11.63
N CYS A 234 18.06 -9.74 12.23
CA CYS A 234 18.84 -9.15 13.33
C CYS A 234 18.05 -9.10 14.66
N SER A 235 16.74 -8.99 14.60
CA SER A 235 15.87 -8.80 15.79
C SER A 235 15.85 -9.99 16.73
N GLY A 236 16.26 -11.18 16.29
CA GLY A 236 16.46 -12.34 17.17
C GLY A 236 17.52 -12.12 18.27
N CYS A 237 18.49 -11.23 18.02
CA CYS A 237 19.57 -10.91 18.96
C CYS A 237 19.58 -9.43 19.37
N HIS A 238 19.37 -8.53 18.41
CA HIS A 238 19.44 -7.08 18.60
C HIS A 238 18.05 -6.44 18.73
N ARG A 239 18.05 -5.20 19.23
CA ARG A 239 16.88 -4.30 19.25
C ARG A 239 17.26 -2.96 18.62
N VAL A 240 16.27 -2.18 18.26
CA VAL A 240 16.38 -0.76 17.92
C VAL A 240 15.36 -0.02 18.78
N ASP A 241 15.83 0.72 19.79
CA ASP A 241 14.99 1.34 20.84
C ASP A 241 14.09 0.29 21.57
N GLY A 242 14.61 -0.89 21.81
CA GLY A 242 13.87 -1.99 22.43
C GLY A 242 12.91 -2.74 21.53
N LEU A 243 12.78 -2.33 20.24
CA LEU A 243 11.84 -2.86 19.26
C LEU A 243 12.54 -3.74 18.22
N ASP A 244 11.74 -4.42 17.38
CA ASP A 244 12.19 -5.33 16.31
C ASP A 244 12.58 -4.63 14.99
N GLY A 245 12.57 -3.30 14.96
CA GLY A 245 12.82 -2.50 13.76
C GLY A 245 11.56 -2.15 12.96
N LEU A 246 10.46 -2.89 13.14
CA LEU A 246 9.14 -2.61 12.54
C LEU A 246 8.13 -2.04 13.57
N GLY A 247 8.60 -1.78 14.81
CA GLY A 247 7.76 -1.26 15.88
C GLY A 247 7.09 -2.33 16.75
N GLY A 248 7.34 -3.61 16.48
CA GLY A 248 6.90 -4.72 17.32
C GLY A 248 7.80 -4.92 18.52
N THR A 249 7.23 -5.39 19.65
CA THR A 249 8.02 -5.79 20.82
C THR A 249 8.38 -7.27 20.70
N PRO A 250 9.66 -7.63 20.53
CA PRO A 250 10.07 -9.01 20.42
C PRO A 250 9.81 -9.80 21.71
N THR A 251 9.39 -11.04 21.59
CA THR A 251 9.17 -11.95 22.71
C THR A 251 10.46 -12.59 23.22
N ASP A 252 11.48 -12.69 22.37
CA ASP A 252 12.75 -13.30 22.69
C ASP A 252 13.62 -12.39 23.56
N THR A 253 14.42 -13.02 24.43
CA THR A 253 15.37 -12.29 25.26
C THR A 253 16.49 -11.70 24.41
N GLN A 254 16.76 -10.41 24.57
CA GLN A 254 17.88 -9.74 23.91
C GLN A 254 19.21 -10.43 24.28
N SER A 255 20.01 -10.77 23.28
CA SER A 255 21.32 -11.42 23.47
C SER A 255 22.51 -10.57 23.02
N ALA A 256 22.25 -9.41 22.41
CA ALA A 256 23.25 -8.46 21.93
C ALA A 256 22.81 -7.02 22.22
N PRO A 257 23.71 -6.02 22.13
CA PRO A 257 23.37 -4.61 22.36
C PRO A 257 22.25 -4.09 21.47
N ASP A 258 21.51 -3.11 21.98
CA ASP A 258 20.56 -2.34 21.17
C ASP A 258 21.35 -1.50 20.16
N LEU A 259 20.89 -1.47 18.91
CA LEU A 259 21.55 -0.77 17.81
C LEU A 259 20.97 0.62 17.54
N ALA A 260 20.07 1.13 18.37
CA ALA A 260 19.61 2.51 18.27
C ALA A 260 20.79 3.48 18.40
N GLY A 261 21.03 4.29 17.35
CA GLY A 261 22.18 5.19 17.29
C GLY A 261 23.54 4.52 17.17
N PHE A 262 23.60 3.24 16.80
CA PHE A 262 24.86 2.50 16.62
C PHE A 262 25.86 3.27 15.76
N GLY A 263 27.10 3.34 16.23
CA GLY A 263 28.16 4.08 15.55
C GLY A 263 28.15 5.60 15.81
N SER A 264 27.14 6.16 16.49
CA SER A 264 27.20 7.55 16.95
C SER A 264 28.20 7.71 18.12
N ARG A 265 28.70 8.93 18.33
CA ARG A 265 29.56 9.23 19.47
C ARG A 265 28.89 8.85 20.78
N ALA A 266 27.63 9.24 20.96
CA ALA A 266 26.88 8.93 22.17
C ALA A 266 26.74 7.42 22.42
N TRP A 267 26.48 6.62 21.35
CA TRP A 267 26.39 5.17 21.46
C TRP A 267 27.75 4.54 21.86
N LEU A 268 28.84 5.01 21.22
CA LEU A 268 30.19 4.53 21.51
C LEU A 268 30.67 4.95 22.93
N GLU A 269 30.35 6.16 23.36
CA GLU A 269 30.62 6.64 24.71
C GLU A 269 29.92 5.80 25.75
N GLY A 270 28.59 5.58 25.61
CA GLY A 270 27.83 4.77 26.54
C GLY A 270 28.26 3.30 26.58
N MET A 271 28.68 2.73 25.42
CA MET A 271 29.24 1.38 25.37
C MET A 271 30.58 1.25 26.12
N LEU A 272 31.36 2.34 26.19
CA LEU A 272 32.66 2.38 26.85
C LEU A 272 32.59 3.00 28.25
N ASP A 273 31.42 3.44 28.69
CA ASP A 273 31.15 3.98 30.01
C ASP A 273 30.90 2.85 31.03
N PRO A 274 31.71 2.75 32.12
CA PRO A 274 31.51 1.75 33.16
C PRO A 274 30.12 1.74 33.81
N GLU A 275 29.44 2.89 33.89
CA GLU A 275 28.11 3.00 34.48
C GLU A 275 27.01 2.57 33.53
N GLN A 276 27.18 2.80 32.22
CA GLN A 276 26.17 2.54 31.19
C GLN A 276 26.30 1.15 30.54
N PHE A 277 27.50 0.60 30.46
CA PHE A 277 27.78 -0.70 29.82
C PHE A 277 26.86 -1.84 30.31
N GLY A 278 26.54 -1.84 31.62
CA GLY A 278 25.66 -2.79 32.25
C GLY A 278 24.16 -2.52 32.10
N SER A 279 23.76 -1.52 31.31
CA SER A 279 22.34 -1.21 31.03
C SER A 279 21.74 -2.13 29.96
N PRO A 280 20.42 -2.22 29.86
CA PRO A 280 19.73 -2.96 28.78
C PRO A 280 20.05 -2.47 27.37
N ALA A 281 20.43 -1.20 27.21
CA ALA A 281 20.85 -0.64 25.93
C ALA A 281 22.13 -1.27 25.37
N TYR A 282 22.98 -1.81 26.26
CA TYR A 282 24.22 -2.47 25.86
C TYR A 282 24.22 -3.94 26.25
N PHE A 283 25.02 -4.36 27.22
CA PHE A 283 25.15 -5.80 27.55
C PHE A 283 24.39 -6.24 28.81
N GLY A 284 23.70 -5.31 29.50
CA GLY A 284 23.07 -5.59 30.78
C GLY A 284 21.96 -6.67 30.75
N GLY A 285 21.22 -6.74 29.65
CA GLY A 285 20.19 -7.76 29.41
C GLY A 285 20.70 -9.07 28.79
N THR A 286 22.02 -9.19 28.53
CA THR A 286 22.59 -10.28 27.76
C THR A 286 23.39 -11.28 28.62
N SER A 287 23.61 -12.50 28.11
CA SER A 287 24.53 -13.48 28.71
C SER A 287 26.00 -12.99 28.76
N HIS A 288 26.33 -11.96 27.98
CA HIS A 288 27.69 -11.41 27.88
C HIS A 288 27.98 -10.30 28.88
N ARG A 289 27.03 -9.97 29.77
CA ARG A 289 27.21 -8.94 30.83
C ARG A 289 28.51 -9.11 31.66
N ARG A 290 28.98 -10.35 31.82
CA ARG A 290 30.24 -10.66 32.52
C ARG A 290 31.34 -11.15 31.57
N GLY A 291 31.28 -10.76 30.32
CA GLY A 291 32.22 -11.15 29.27
C GLY A 291 33.58 -10.47 29.35
N ALA A 292 34.42 -10.67 28.34
CA ALA A 292 35.73 -10.05 28.27
C ALA A 292 35.62 -8.52 28.15
N MET A 293 34.66 -8.00 27.38
CA MET A 293 34.47 -6.57 27.19
C MET A 293 34.07 -5.86 28.50
N SER A 294 33.17 -6.49 29.29
CA SER A 294 32.79 -5.97 30.61
C SER A 294 34.02 -5.76 31.51
N ARG A 295 34.92 -6.76 31.54
CA ARG A 295 36.17 -6.62 32.32
C ARG A 295 37.08 -5.48 31.84
N VAL A 296 37.11 -5.24 30.54
CA VAL A 296 37.90 -4.11 29.99
C VAL A 296 37.29 -2.77 30.40
N VAL A 297 35.97 -2.62 30.23
CA VAL A 297 35.28 -1.36 30.56
C VAL A 297 35.31 -1.10 32.06
N GLU A 298 34.89 -2.05 32.89
CA GLU A 298 34.75 -1.89 34.35
C GLU A 298 36.08 -1.82 35.09
N ARG A 299 37.15 -2.47 34.58
CA ARG A 299 38.43 -2.56 35.31
C ARG A 299 39.55 -1.78 34.67
N ARG A 300 39.55 -1.56 33.36
CA ARG A 300 40.61 -0.87 32.66
C ARG A 300 40.22 0.56 32.32
N ILE A 301 39.09 0.74 31.59
CA ILE A 301 38.65 2.07 31.16
C ILE A 301 38.23 2.92 32.38
N ALA A 302 37.57 2.32 33.37
CA ALA A 302 37.19 3.00 34.61
C ALA A 302 38.37 3.60 35.40
N ASN A 303 39.60 3.15 35.13
CA ASN A 303 40.81 3.61 35.80
C ASN A 303 41.75 4.41 34.88
N TYR A 304 41.26 4.89 33.72
CA TYR A 304 42.04 5.73 32.81
C TYR A 304 42.34 7.08 33.45
N ASP A 305 43.57 7.54 33.27
CA ASP A 305 43.95 8.91 33.56
C ASP A 305 43.45 9.88 32.48
N ASP A 306 43.59 11.20 32.73
CA ASP A 306 43.12 12.24 31.83
C ASP A 306 43.69 12.12 30.41
N SER A 307 44.94 11.70 30.27
CA SER A 307 45.60 11.48 28.98
C SER A 307 44.97 10.31 28.22
N GLN A 308 44.68 9.20 28.91
CA GLN A 308 44.07 8.01 28.36
C GLN A 308 42.59 8.25 27.98
N VAL A 309 41.86 9.03 28.80
CA VAL A 309 40.51 9.49 28.49
C VAL A 309 40.52 10.35 27.22
N ALA A 310 41.45 11.28 27.10
CA ALA A 310 41.57 12.09 25.87
C ALA A 310 41.91 11.25 24.63
N GLN A 311 42.71 10.20 24.78
CA GLN A 311 42.93 9.22 23.68
C GLN A 311 41.67 8.45 23.32
N LEU A 312 40.92 7.96 24.32
CA LEU A 312 39.67 7.26 24.10
C LEU A 312 38.68 8.12 23.34
N GLN A 313 38.53 9.40 23.70
CA GLN A 313 37.67 10.34 23.00
C GLN A 313 38.06 10.52 21.51
N ARG A 314 39.35 10.57 21.22
CA ARG A 314 39.84 10.61 19.83
C ARG A 314 39.52 9.35 19.06
N VAL A 315 39.59 8.18 19.69
CA VAL A 315 39.18 6.90 19.09
C VAL A 315 37.66 6.89 18.80
N ILE A 316 36.82 7.33 19.73
CA ILE A 316 35.38 7.44 19.58
C ILE A 316 35.03 8.35 18.41
N LYS A 317 35.65 9.53 18.31
CA LYS A 317 35.45 10.45 17.18
C LYS A 317 35.81 9.79 15.84
N ALA A 318 36.95 9.10 15.78
CA ALA A 318 37.38 8.43 14.55
C ALA A 318 36.45 7.29 14.16
N LEU A 319 36.01 6.45 15.10
CA LEU A 319 35.07 5.36 14.84
C LEU A 319 33.70 5.89 14.43
N SER A 320 33.21 6.95 15.08
CA SER A 320 31.93 7.58 14.69
C SER A 320 32.01 8.17 13.29
N ALA A 321 33.11 8.78 12.91
CA ALA A 321 33.29 9.30 11.54
C ALA A 321 33.35 8.19 10.48
N GLU A 322 33.88 7.00 10.80
CA GLU A 322 33.83 5.83 9.91
C GLU A 322 32.41 5.32 9.69
N ALA A 323 31.51 5.49 10.63
CA ALA A 323 30.10 5.11 10.49
C ALA A 323 29.33 6.01 9.50
N GLN A 324 29.86 7.19 9.16
CA GLN A 324 29.29 8.14 8.19
C GLN A 324 27.81 8.47 8.43
N LEU A 325 27.41 8.58 9.69
CA LEU A 325 26.02 8.87 10.05
C LEU A 325 25.65 10.32 9.69
N PRO A 326 24.57 10.56 8.93
CA PRO A 326 24.15 11.92 8.58
C PRO A 326 23.96 12.82 9.81
N SER A 327 23.49 12.26 10.92
CA SER A 327 23.31 12.97 12.20
C SER A 327 24.62 13.45 12.84
N GLN A 328 25.76 12.88 12.47
CA GLN A 328 27.10 13.23 12.98
C GLN A 328 27.91 14.09 12.01
N ALA A 329 27.45 14.31 10.80
CA ALA A 329 28.21 14.95 9.72
C ALA A 329 28.79 16.33 10.09
N LEU A 330 28.01 17.16 10.81
CA LEU A 330 28.49 18.48 11.26
C LEU A 330 29.59 18.38 12.35
N LEU A 331 29.44 17.43 13.28
CA LEU A 331 30.42 17.18 14.32
C LEU A 331 31.71 16.61 13.74
N ASP A 332 31.60 15.69 12.79
CA ASP A 332 32.76 15.09 12.12
C ASP A 332 33.49 16.09 11.25
N ALA A 333 32.78 17.01 10.59
CA ALA A 333 33.42 18.12 9.86
C ALA A 333 34.18 19.08 10.78
N SER A 334 33.65 19.38 11.97
CA SER A 334 34.32 20.25 12.94
C SER A 334 35.61 19.64 13.52
N ASP A 335 35.61 18.29 13.68
CA ASP A 335 36.73 17.54 14.25
C ASP A 335 37.65 16.90 13.18
N SER A 336 37.53 17.27 11.93
CA SER A 336 38.15 16.58 10.78
C SER A 336 39.67 16.39 10.89
N ARG A 337 40.40 17.39 11.43
CA ARG A 337 41.85 17.29 11.63
C ARG A 337 42.24 16.25 12.68
N GLU A 338 41.51 16.19 13.78
CA GLU A 338 41.75 15.25 14.88
C GLU A 338 41.42 13.81 14.46
N ILE A 339 40.34 13.65 13.72
CA ILE A 339 39.91 12.38 13.13
C ILE A 339 40.96 11.83 12.16
N GLU A 340 41.47 12.66 11.25
CA GLU A 340 42.46 12.24 10.26
C GLU A 340 43.80 11.86 10.93
N GLN A 341 44.24 12.62 11.90
CA GLN A 341 45.44 12.27 12.67
C GLN A 341 45.28 10.90 13.33
N ARG A 342 44.14 10.62 13.96
CA ARG A 342 43.92 9.32 14.62
C ARG A 342 43.78 8.15 13.65
N ARG A 343 43.20 8.36 12.47
CA ARG A 343 43.17 7.35 11.40
C ARG A 343 44.56 6.92 10.97
N LEU A 344 45.47 7.88 10.86
CA LEU A 344 46.87 7.60 10.51
C LEU A 344 47.57 6.80 11.61
N ASP A 345 47.38 7.18 12.89
CA ASP A 345 47.94 6.46 14.04
C ASP A 345 47.46 5.01 14.12
N MET A 346 46.13 4.75 13.93
CA MET A 346 45.57 3.40 13.96
C MET A 346 46.02 2.49 12.80
N ARG A 347 46.46 3.06 11.68
CA ARG A 347 47.00 2.27 10.54
C ARG A 347 48.48 1.91 10.75
N SER A 348 49.16 2.57 11.67
CA SER A 348 50.59 2.36 11.96
C SER A 348 50.82 1.41 13.16
N GLU A 349 49.80 1.16 13.97
CA GLU A 349 49.76 0.19 15.07
C GLU A 349 49.29 -1.20 14.57
#